data_232c4566780f9bf06b56882f2a3ca392
#
_entry.id   232c4566780f9bf06b56882f2a3ca392
#
_cell.length_a   1.000
_cell.length_b   1.000
_cell.length_c   1.000
_cell.angle_alpha   90.00
_cell.angle_beta   90.00
_cell.angle_gamma   90.00
#
_symmetry.space_group_name_H-M   'P 1'
#
loop_
_entity.id
_entity.type
_entity.pdbx_description
1 polymer ?
#
loop_
_entity_poly.entity_id
_entity_poly.type
_entity_poly.pdbx_seq_one_letter_code
_entity_poly.pdbx_strand_id
1 'polypeptide(L)'
;AQPLSAEPKAAGGACGDRPEGRSGCAVMRGLLLFRRGGGVCGPYACGFCGAGEECAPNGARREKGLYLRAVLWYNRGRKHRKEMEDMPTLNIVLVEPRIPQNVGNIARTCAATGARLHLVEPMAFTIDDAKLRRAGLDYWQYLDVTTYPSLADFMEKNRAAGERMYYFTTKAQHIYTEVQYPDDCWLLFGREDAGLPEELLVQHPGQCLRFPMRQGLRSLNLSNSVAIGVYEALRQWDFPLLQNKGTLHRLNWG
;
A
#
# COMPACT_ATOMS: atom_id res chain seq x y z
N ALA A 1 34.72 -51.78 4.68
CA ALA A 1 34.00 -52.84 5.34
C ALA A 1 32.58 -52.36 5.68
N GLN A 2 31.63 -52.78 4.90
CA GLN A 2 30.20 -52.91 5.20
C GLN A 2 30.01 -54.21 6.04
N PRO A 3 28.78 -54.60 6.44
CA PRO A 3 27.45 -54.02 6.48
C PRO A 3 26.60 -54.44 7.72
N LEU A 4 25.30 -54.20 7.66
CA LEU A 4 24.11 -54.96 8.10
C LEU A 4 23.09 -54.04 8.80
N SER A 5 22.00 -53.69 8.17
CA SER A 5 20.69 -54.36 7.95
C SER A 5 19.92 -54.67 9.25
N ALA A 6 18.71 -54.07 9.35
CA ALA A 6 17.47 -54.78 9.64
C ALA A 6 16.25 -53.79 9.82
N GLU A 7 15.32 -53.85 8.90
CA GLU A 7 13.86 -53.74 9.09
C GLU A 7 13.31 -55.15 9.42
N PRO A 8 12.00 -55.32 9.60
CA PRO A 8 10.89 -54.52 10.11
C PRO A 8 10.05 -55.24 11.19
N LYS A 9 8.98 -54.64 11.73
CA LYS A 9 7.77 -55.41 12.06
C LYS A 9 6.53 -54.48 12.20
N ALA A 10 5.51 -54.86 11.45
CA ALA A 10 4.14 -54.39 11.50
C ALA A 10 3.34 -55.17 12.56
N ALA A 11 2.35 -54.54 13.14
CA ALA A 11 1.07 -55.04 13.62
C ALA A 11 0.30 -53.82 14.09
N GLY A 12 -0.86 -53.47 13.66
CA GLY A 12 -2.08 -54.23 13.47
C GLY A 12 -3.09 -53.74 14.53
N GLY A 13 -4.24 -53.15 14.13
CA GLY A 13 -5.35 -53.14 15.01
C GLY A 13 -6.19 -51.88 15.08
N ALA A 14 -7.32 -51.90 14.37
CA ALA A 14 -8.68 -51.55 14.76
C ALA A 14 -9.09 -50.08 14.94
N CYS A 15 -9.90 -49.66 14.06
CA CYS A 15 -11.29 -49.12 14.17
C CYS A 15 -11.65 -48.34 15.44
N GLY A 16 -12.08 -47.08 15.27
CA GLY A 16 -12.69 -46.27 16.29
C GLY A 16 -13.07 -44.90 15.77
N ASP A 17 -14.30 -44.78 15.32
CA ASP A 17 -15.19 -43.62 15.30
C ASP A 17 -14.71 -42.19 15.04
N ARG A 18 -15.40 -41.61 14.05
CA ARG A 18 -15.49 -40.18 13.76
C ARG A 18 -16.07 -39.37 14.94
N PRO A 19 -15.70 -38.09 15.04
CA PRO A 19 -16.76 -37.09 14.90
C PRO A 19 -16.41 -35.94 13.94
N GLU A 20 -17.38 -35.64 13.12
CA GLU A 20 -17.99 -34.35 12.81
C GLU A 20 -17.10 -33.12 12.61
N GLY A 21 -16.96 -32.66 11.35
CA GLY A 21 -17.63 -31.47 10.88
C GLY A 21 -17.06 -30.14 11.37
N ARG A 22 -15.98 -29.63 10.75
CA ARG A 22 -15.77 -28.18 10.64
C ARG A 22 -16.00 -27.74 9.20
N SER A 23 -17.20 -27.24 8.97
CA SER A 23 -17.58 -26.51 7.77
C SER A 23 -16.73 -25.24 7.67
N GLY A 24 -15.80 -25.22 6.71
CA GLY A 24 -15.17 -24.00 6.22
C GLY A 24 -16.23 -23.16 5.52
N CYS A 25 -16.44 -21.96 5.99
CA CYS A 25 -17.26 -20.97 5.34
C CYS A 25 -16.51 -20.46 4.08
N ALA A 26 -16.83 -21.07 2.94
CA ALA A 26 -16.44 -20.55 1.65
C ALA A 26 -17.30 -19.30 1.35
N VAL A 27 -16.66 -18.16 1.17
CA VAL A 27 -17.31 -16.95 0.68
C VAL A 27 -17.67 -17.17 -0.78
N MET A 28 -18.91 -17.61 -1.02
CA MET A 28 -19.48 -17.66 -2.36
C MET A 28 -19.83 -16.25 -2.84
N ARG A 29 -19.24 -15.86 -3.94
CA ARG A 29 -19.80 -14.85 -4.86
C ARG A 29 -21.11 -15.43 -5.41
N GLY A 30 -22.27 -14.89 -5.00
CA GLY A 30 -23.54 -15.32 -5.50
C GLY A 30 -24.66 -14.37 -5.10
N LEU A 31 -25.25 -13.81 -6.11
CA LEU A 31 -26.48 -13.02 -6.14
C LEU A 31 -27.62 -13.78 -5.44
N LEU A 32 -28.06 -13.36 -4.27
CA LEU A 32 -29.24 -13.91 -3.62
C LEU A 32 -30.50 -13.22 -4.14
N LEU A 33 -31.14 -13.89 -5.09
CA LEU A 33 -32.53 -13.62 -5.50
C LEU A 33 -33.45 -14.06 -4.36
N PHE A 34 -34.03 -13.12 -3.63
CA PHE A 34 -35.11 -13.41 -2.67
C PHE A 34 -36.42 -13.67 -3.44
N ARG A 35 -36.83 -14.94 -3.44
CA ARG A 35 -38.16 -15.36 -3.88
C ARG A 35 -39.16 -15.06 -2.75
N ARG A 36 -40.23 -14.32 -3.07
CA ARG A 36 -41.38 -14.12 -2.20
C ARG A 36 -42.03 -15.49 -1.88
N GLY A 37 -42.05 -15.87 -0.62
CA GLY A 37 -42.84 -17.00 -0.13
C GLY A 37 -42.98 -16.87 1.37
N GLY A 38 -44.21 -16.66 1.83
CA GLY A 38 -44.53 -16.59 3.24
C GLY A 38 -44.22 -17.93 3.93
N GLY A 39 -43.34 -17.89 4.94
CA GLY A 39 -43.04 -19.02 5.82
C GLY A 39 -42.85 -18.51 7.24
N VAL A 40 -43.59 -19.12 8.12
CA VAL A 40 -43.58 -18.90 9.58
C VAL A 40 -42.19 -19.28 10.11
N CYS A 41 -41.52 -18.37 10.84
CA CYS A 41 -40.25 -18.64 11.52
C CYS A 41 -40.45 -19.69 12.59
N GLY A 42 -39.75 -20.84 12.48
CA GLY A 42 -39.60 -21.84 13.55
C GLY A 42 -38.60 -21.36 14.63
N PRO A 43 -38.54 -22.05 15.76
CA PRO A 43 -37.83 -21.58 16.96
C PRO A 43 -36.32 -21.86 16.88
N TYR A 44 -35.60 -21.21 15.99
CA TYR A 44 -34.13 -21.19 16.01
C TYR A 44 -33.63 -19.76 16.11
N ALA A 45 -32.99 -19.48 17.22
CA ALA A 45 -32.46 -18.18 17.59
C ALA A 45 -31.57 -17.60 16.47
N CYS A 46 -31.96 -16.45 15.95
CA CYS A 46 -31.09 -15.56 15.17
C CYS A 46 -29.99 -15.04 16.11
N GLY A 47 -28.75 -15.45 15.92
CA GLY A 47 -27.59 -15.10 16.75
C GLY A 47 -27.20 -13.60 16.74
N PHE A 48 -28.15 -12.71 16.47
CA PHE A 48 -27.93 -11.25 16.44
C PHE A 48 -28.85 -10.46 17.40
N CYS A 49 -29.75 -11.12 18.11
CA CYS A 49 -30.57 -10.45 19.13
C CYS A 49 -30.06 -10.88 20.51
N GLY A 50 -29.49 -9.94 21.26
CA GLY A 50 -29.21 -10.14 22.68
C GLY A 50 -30.51 -10.47 23.45
N ALA A 51 -30.43 -11.42 24.37
CA ALA A 51 -31.56 -11.89 25.18
C ALA A 51 -32.24 -10.71 25.91
N GLY A 52 -33.47 -10.39 25.55
CA GLY A 52 -34.30 -9.46 26.31
C GLY A 52 -35.13 -8.42 25.56
N GLU A 53 -35.13 -8.38 24.25
CA GLU A 53 -36.00 -7.43 23.52
C GLU A 53 -37.13 -8.16 22.79
N GLU A 54 -38.38 -7.87 23.21
CA GLU A 54 -39.59 -8.29 22.52
C GLU A 54 -39.66 -7.73 21.11
N CYS A 55 -39.84 -8.59 20.10
CA CYS A 55 -40.10 -8.19 18.73
C CYS A 55 -41.43 -7.47 18.60
N ALA A 56 -41.43 -6.18 18.45
CA ALA A 56 -42.63 -5.38 18.19
C ALA A 56 -43.22 -5.65 16.79
N PRO A 57 -44.55 -5.75 16.65
CA PRO A 57 -45.21 -6.10 15.37
C PRO A 57 -45.19 -5.05 14.26
N ASN A 58 -44.37 -4.01 14.38
CA ASN A 58 -44.19 -2.94 13.38
C ASN A 58 -42.79 -2.95 12.72
N GLY A 59 -42.24 -4.14 12.45
CA GLY A 59 -40.87 -4.35 11.93
C GLY A 59 -40.55 -3.74 10.54
N ALA A 60 -41.54 -3.34 9.77
CA ALA A 60 -41.31 -2.89 8.37
C ALA A 60 -40.63 -1.52 8.23
N ARG A 61 -40.63 -0.65 9.26
CA ARG A 61 -39.98 0.67 9.19
C ARG A 61 -38.51 0.66 9.64
N ARG A 62 -38.13 -0.23 10.57
CA ARG A 62 -36.74 -0.35 11.05
C ARG A 62 -35.85 -1.06 10.02
N GLU A 63 -36.35 -2.09 9.35
CA GLU A 63 -35.58 -2.82 8.33
C GLU A 63 -35.25 -1.98 7.11
N LYS A 64 -36.14 -1.09 6.66
CA LYS A 64 -35.86 -0.18 5.55
C LYS A 64 -34.74 0.81 5.87
N GLY A 65 -34.65 1.28 7.12
CA GLY A 65 -33.57 2.19 7.56
C GLY A 65 -32.21 1.53 7.65
N LEU A 66 -32.15 0.27 8.14
CA LEU A 66 -30.91 -0.52 8.21
C LEU A 66 -30.44 -0.93 6.81
N TYR A 67 -31.36 -1.39 5.97
CA TYR A 67 -31.07 -1.74 4.57
C TYR A 67 -30.57 -0.52 3.77
N LEU A 68 -31.24 0.63 3.93
CA LEU A 68 -30.81 1.87 3.25
C LEU A 68 -29.43 2.34 3.74
N ARG A 69 -29.14 2.23 5.05
CA ARG A 69 -27.82 2.53 5.61
C ARG A 69 -26.75 1.55 5.10
N ALA A 70 -27.04 0.27 5.03
CA ALA A 70 -26.13 -0.72 4.49
C ALA A 70 -25.86 -0.51 2.99
N VAL A 71 -26.88 -0.18 2.21
CA VAL A 71 -26.75 0.13 0.78
C VAL A 71 -25.98 1.44 0.56
N LEU A 72 -26.25 2.46 1.37
CA LEU A 72 -25.50 3.72 1.32
C LEU A 72 -24.02 3.52 1.72
N TRP A 73 -23.76 2.73 2.77
CA TRP A 73 -22.40 2.37 3.17
C TRP A 73 -21.69 1.56 2.10
N TYR A 74 -22.35 0.55 1.53
CA TYR A 74 -21.82 -0.28 0.42
C TYR A 74 -21.55 0.54 -0.84
N ASN A 75 -22.48 1.44 -1.23
CA ASN A 75 -22.30 2.30 -2.39
C ASN A 75 -21.24 3.37 -2.15
N ARG A 76 -21.11 3.89 -0.92
CA ARG A 76 -20.03 4.81 -0.52
C ARG A 76 -18.68 4.13 -0.59
N GLY A 77 -18.59 2.88 -0.10
CA GLY A 77 -17.38 2.07 -0.22
C GLY A 77 -17.02 1.72 -1.67
N ARG A 78 -18.01 1.43 -2.52
CA ARG A 78 -17.80 1.15 -3.94
C ARG A 78 -17.36 2.40 -4.71
N LYS A 79 -18.00 3.55 -4.44
CA LYS A 79 -17.62 4.84 -5.04
C LYS A 79 -16.19 5.22 -4.63
N HIS A 80 -15.87 5.11 -3.36
CA HIS A 80 -14.54 5.38 -2.84
C HIS A 80 -13.47 4.43 -3.40
N ARG A 81 -13.79 3.14 -3.56
CA ARG A 81 -12.90 2.17 -4.20
C ARG A 81 -12.66 2.51 -5.67
N LYS A 82 -13.71 2.87 -6.42
CA LYS A 82 -13.57 3.27 -7.82
C LYS A 82 -12.77 4.56 -7.96
N GLU A 83 -13.01 5.55 -7.09
CA GLU A 83 -12.22 6.78 -7.03
C GLU A 83 -10.73 6.50 -6.74
N MET A 84 -10.42 5.48 -5.92
CA MET A 84 -9.05 5.04 -5.67
C MET A 84 -8.42 4.26 -6.84
N GLU A 85 -9.24 3.50 -7.60
CA GLU A 85 -8.77 2.77 -8.79
C GLU A 85 -8.46 3.73 -9.97
N ASP A 86 -9.13 4.87 -10.02
CA ASP A 86 -8.95 5.90 -11.06
C ASP A 86 -7.87 6.95 -10.67
N MET A 87 -7.17 6.76 -9.52
CA MET A 87 -6.11 7.69 -9.08
C MET A 87 -4.80 7.48 -9.83
N PRO A 88 -4.12 8.58 -10.20
CA PRO A 88 -2.75 8.47 -10.67
C PRO A 88 -1.86 7.81 -9.61
N THR A 89 -1.07 6.84 -10.03
CA THR A 89 -0.17 6.09 -9.18
C THR A 89 1.22 6.72 -9.19
N LEU A 90 1.79 6.92 -8.00
CA LEU A 90 3.15 7.43 -7.83
C LEU A 90 4.01 6.37 -7.14
N ASN A 91 5.13 6.02 -7.77
CA ASN A 91 6.05 5.02 -7.27
C ASN A 91 7.37 5.69 -6.87
N ILE A 92 7.75 5.59 -5.61
CA ILE A 92 8.99 6.13 -5.07
C ILE A 92 9.99 4.99 -4.91
N VAL A 93 11.14 5.12 -5.56
CA VAL A 93 12.18 4.09 -5.55
C VAL A 93 13.42 4.62 -4.85
N LEU A 94 13.86 3.94 -3.82
CA LEU A 94 15.10 4.23 -3.11
C LEU A 94 16.13 3.14 -3.45
N VAL A 95 17.17 3.53 -4.14
CA VAL A 95 18.25 2.63 -4.55
C VAL A 95 19.33 2.64 -3.48
N GLU A 96 19.52 1.53 -2.80
CA GLU A 96 20.53 1.28 -1.76
C GLU A 96 20.57 2.35 -0.64
N PRO A 97 19.43 2.72 -0.02
CA PRO A 97 19.41 3.77 0.99
C PRO A 97 20.27 3.38 2.19
N ARG A 98 21.01 4.35 2.76
CA ARG A 98 21.98 4.12 3.84
C ARG A 98 21.48 4.59 5.20
N ILE A 99 20.61 5.57 5.25
CA ILE A 99 20.18 6.24 6.48
C ILE A 99 18.74 5.85 6.80
N PRO A 100 18.49 5.01 7.83
CA PRO A 100 17.14 4.54 8.17
C PRO A 100 16.17 5.67 8.51
N GLN A 101 16.64 6.78 9.08
CA GLN A 101 15.80 7.95 9.38
C GLN A 101 15.22 8.59 8.11
N ASN A 102 15.99 8.63 7.01
CA ASN A 102 15.51 9.13 5.73
C ASN A 102 14.38 8.23 5.21
N VAL A 103 14.58 6.91 5.25
CA VAL A 103 13.56 5.94 4.82
C VAL A 103 12.29 6.05 5.65
N GLY A 104 12.41 6.22 6.98
CA GLY A 104 11.26 6.45 7.85
C GLY A 104 10.48 7.73 7.52
N ASN A 105 11.16 8.84 7.24
CA ASN A 105 10.54 10.09 6.82
C ASN A 105 9.86 9.96 5.44
N ILE A 106 10.52 9.26 4.50
CA ILE A 106 9.97 8.98 3.16
C ILE A 106 8.73 8.09 3.27
N ALA A 107 8.79 7.05 4.09
CA ALA A 107 7.66 6.17 4.37
C ALA A 107 6.44 6.97 4.86
N ARG A 108 6.66 7.95 5.76
CA ARG A 108 5.60 8.85 6.22
C ARG A 108 5.03 9.72 5.09
N THR A 109 5.89 10.24 4.22
CA THR A 109 5.46 11.00 3.03
C THR A 109 4.61 10.13 2.12
N CYS A 110 5.05 8.91 1.81
CA CYS A 110 4.31 7.96 0.98
C CYS A 110 2.94 7.60 1.62
N ALA A 111 2.90 7.31 2.92
CA ALA A 111 1.64 7.04 3.62
C ALA A 111 0.66 8.23 3.57
N ALA A 112 1.18 9.46 3.70
CA ALA A 112 0.36 10.67 3.67
C ALA A 112 -0.18 11.01 2.27
N THR A 113 0.44 10.51 1.22
CA THR A 113 0.14 10.85 -0.18
C THR A 113 -0.43 9.69 -0.99
N GLY A 114 -0.42 8.47 -0.44
CA GLY A 114 -0.81 7.26 -1.16
C GLY A 114 0.23 6.74 -2.16
N ALA A 115 1.45 7.31 -2.17
CA ALA A 115 2.53 6.83 -3.02
C ALA A 115 3.03 5.45 -2.57
N ARG A 116 3.41 4.59 -3.51
CA ARG A 116 4.05 3.30 -3.27
C ARG A 116 5.53 3.48 -3.00
N LEU A 117 6.09 2.68 -2.10
CA LEU A 117 7.49 2.72 -1.75
C LEU A 117 8.21 1.45 -2.21
N HIS A 118 9.25 1.62 -3.01
CA HIS A 118 10.09 0.56 -3.52
C HIS A 118 11.50 0.71 -2.95
N LEU A 119 12.01 -0.33 -2.30
CA LEU A 119 13.33 -0.37 -1.68
C LEU A 119 14.22 -1.34 -2.43
N VAL A 120 15.35 -0.86 -2.92
CA VAL A 120 16.33 -1.68 -3.64
C VAL A 120 17.53 -1.90 -2.72
N GLU A 121 17.83 -3.17 -2.47
CA GLU A 121 18.99 -3.58 -1.68
C GLU A 121 20.31 -3.46 -2.48
N PRO A 122 21.49 -3.45 -1.79
CA PRO A 122 21.66 -3.65 -0.36
C PRO A 122 21.36 -2.39 0.47
N MET A 123 20.71 -2.58 1.62
CA MET A 123 20.51 -1.54 2.62
C MET A 123 21.45 -1.73 3.81
N ALA A 124 21.90 -0.62 4.43
CA ALA A 124 22.76 -0.67 5.62
C ALA A 124 22.00 -0.97 6.93
N PHE A 125 20.70 -1.27 6.84
CA PHE A 125 19.79 -1.51 7.96
C PHE A 125 18.69 -2.50 7.55
N THR A 126 18.00 -3.08 8.52
CA THR A 126 16.82 -3.92 8.28
C THR A 126 15.53 -3.10 8.49
N ILE A 127 14.46 -3.50 7.81
CA ILE A 127 13.14 -2.84 7.93
C ILE A 127 12.62 -2.90 9.38
N ASP A 128 13.07 -3.89 10.17
CA ASP A 128 12.72 -4.05 11.59
C ASP A 128 13.58 -3.22 12.54
N ASP A 129 14.50 -2.41 12.06
CA ASP A 129 15.38 -1.59 12.89
C ASP A 129 14.54 -0.64 13.80
N ALA A 130 14.88 -0.62 15.09
CA ALA A 130 14.23 0.26 16.07
C ALA A 130 14.31 1.75 15.69
N LYS A 131 15.30 2.14 14.88
CA LYS A 131 15.45 3.51 14.35
C LYS A 131 14.41 3.81 13.27
N LEU A 132 14.10 2.84 12.42
CA LEU A 132 13.03 2.94 11.45
C LEU A 132 11.68 3.05 12.15
N ARG A 133 11.49 2.25 13.21
CA ARG A 133 10.29 2.28 14.06
C ARG A 133 10.03 3.65 14.67
N ARG A 134 11.05 4.28 15.24
CA ARG A 134 10.93 5.61 15.85
C ARG A 134 10.66 6.73 14.85
N ALA A 135 11.05 6.53 13.59
CA ALA A 135 10.89 7.55 12.55
C ALA A 135 9.51 7.57 11.87
N GLY A 136 8.66 6.54 12.05
CA GLY A 136 7.36 6.59 11.38
C GLY A 136 6.56 5.30 11.26
N LEU A 137 6.73 4.34 12.20
CA LEU A 137 6.03 3.06 12.12
C LEU A 137 4.52 3.10 12.27
N ASP A 138 3.96 4.14 12.87
CA ASP A 138 2.51 4.29 12.96
C ASP A 138 1.86 4.35 11.57
N TYR A 139 2.63 4.70 10.54
CA TYR A 139 2.19 4.80 9.15
C TYR A 139 2.50 3.56 8.30
N TRP A 140 3.37 2.64 8.77
CA TRP A 140 3.84 1.49 8.00
C TRP A 140 2.72 0.57 7.54
N GLN A 141 1.68 0.41 8.36
CA GLN A 141 0.50 -0.38 8.03
C GLN A 141 -0.34 0.18 6.87
N TYR A 142 -0.12 1.44 6.50
CA TYR A 142 -0.81 2.13 5.39
C TYR A 142 0.03 2.22 4.12
N LEU A 143 1.24 1.62 4.13
CA LEU A 143 2.18 1.67 3.03
C LEU A 143 2.10 0.42 2.16
N ASP A 144 2.14 0.64 0.85
CA ASP A 144 2.48 -0.39 -0.12
C ASP A 144 4.00 -0.37 -0.31
N VAL A 145 4.70 -1.35 0.28
CA VAL A 145 6.16 -1.44 0.25
C VAL A 145 6.59 -2.70 -0.47
N THR A 146 7.43 -2.53 -1.49
CA THR A 146 8.05 -3.64 -2.22
C THR A 146 9.57 -3.56 -2.09
N THR A 147 10.23 -4.70 -1.82
CA THR A 147 11.70 -4.80 -1.77
C THR A 147 12.24 -5.58 -2.95
N TYR A 148 13.42 -5.19 -3.41
CA TYR A 148 14.13 -5.83 -4.52
C TYR A 148 15.56 -6.15 -4.09
N PRO A 149 16.08 -7.35 -4.39
CA PRO A 149 17.42 -7.75 -3.96
C PRO A 149 18.56 -7.00 -4.67
N SER A 150 18.28 -6.34 -5.80
CA SER A 150 19.25 -5.55 -6.54
C SER A 150 18.58 -4.54 -7.48
N LEU A 151 19.35 -3.53 -7.93
CA LEU A 151 18.92 -2.59 -8.95
C LEU A 151 18.62 -3.30 -10.28
N ALA A 152 19.39 -4.31 -10.64
CA ALA A 152 19.17 -5.11 -11.86
C ALA A 152 17.82 -5.83 -11.80
N ASP A 153 17.50 -6.48 -10.67
CA ASP A 153 16.23 -7.15 -10.44
C ASP A 153 15.04 -6.17 -10.46
N PHE A 154 15.22 -4.98 -9.86
CA PHE A 154 14.23 -3.91 -9.95
C PHE A 154 13.96 -3.49 -11.40
N MET A 155 15.00 -3.20 -12.17
CA MET A 155 14.88 -2.75 -13.57
C MET A 155 14.24 -3.82 -14.46
N GLU A 156 14.59 -5.09 -14.27
CA GLU A 156 14.00 -6.20 -15.02
C GLU A 156 12.50 -6.35 -14.73
N LYS A 157 12.12 -6.39 -13.45
CA LYS A 157 10.72 -6.56 -13.05
C LYS A 157 9.81 -5.40 -13.45
N ASN A 158 10.36 -4.19 -13.48
CA ASN A 158 9.61 -2.98 -13.80
C ASN A 158 9.92 -2.42 -15.19
N ARG A 159 10.45 -3.24 -16.09
CA ARG A 159 10.82 -2.87 -17.46
C ARG A 159 9.68 -2.19 -18.23
N ALA A 160 8.44 -2.56 -17.97
CA ALA A 160 7.25 -1.97 -18.59
C ALA A 160 7.01 -0.49 -18.18
N ALA A 161 7.63 0.00 -17.10
CA ALA A 161 7.54 1.41 -16.71
C ALA A 161 8.25 2.33 -17.70
N GLY A 162 9.36 1.88 -18.31
CA GLY A 162 10.04 2.52 -19.44
C GLY A 162 10.26 4.03 -19.25
N GLU A 163 9.65 4.81 -20.12
CA GLU A 163 9.77 6.28 -20.13
C GLU A 163 9.07 6.98 -18.95
N ARG A 164 8.32 6.25 -18.12
CA ARG A 164 7.70 6.81 -16.91
C ARG A 164 8.63 6.80 -15.69
N MET A 165 9.89 6.35 -15.85
CA MET A 165 10.91 6.40 -14.81
C MET A 165 11.70 7.70 -14.89
N TYR A 166 11.80 8.44 -13.79
CA TYR A 166 12.56 9.67 -13.65
C TYR A 166 13.66 9.50 -12.61
N TYR A 167 14.89 9.85 -12.98
CA TYR A 167 16.11 9.62 -12.22
C TYR A 167 16.59 10.91 -11.57
N PHE A 168 16.41 11.05 -10.26
CA PHE A 168 16.81 12.26 -9.53
C PHE A 168 18.30 12.24 -9.20
N THR A 169 19.02 13.19 -9.77
CA THR A 169 20.46 13.32 -9.58
C THR A 169 20.91 14.78 -9.66
N THR A 170 21.94 15.15 -8.90
CA THR A 170 22.54 16.49 -8.97
C THR A 170 23.31 16.74 -10.27
N LYS A 171 23.55 15.68 -11.06
CA LYS A 171 24.30 15.71 -12.33
C LYS A 171 23.40 15.96 -13.56
N ALA A 172 22.08 15.94 -13.40
CA ALA A 172 21.14 16.14 -14.50
C ALA A 172 21.19 17.55 -15.09
N GLN A 173 20.77 17.66 -16.34
CA GLN A 173 20.69 18.93 -17.07
C GLN A 173 19.28 19.52 -17.08
N HIS A 174 18.26 18.69 -16.83
CA HIS A 174 16.85 19.10 -16.76
C HIS A 174 16.44 19.33 -15.31
N ILE A 175 15.62 20.35 -15.06
CA ILE A 175 15.05 20.57 -13.74
C ILE A 175 13.72 19.80 -13.61
N TYR A 176 13.40 19.43 -12.38
CA TYR A 176 12.26 18.55 -12.04
C TYR A 176 10.88 19.11 -12.43
N THR A 177 10.78 20.41 -12.69
CA THR A 177 9.56 21.09 -13.12
C THR A 177 9.40 21.19 -14.64
N GLU A 178 10.40 20.77 -15.44
CA GLU A 178 10.36 20.83 -16.91
C GLU A 178 9.62 19.65 -17.54
N VAL A 179 9.28 18.62 -16.75
CA VAL A 179 8.61 17.43 -17.24
C VAL A 179 7.16 17.38 -16.77
N GLN A 180 6.31 16.69 -17.55
CA GLN A 180 4.97 16.32 -17.13
C GLN A 180 5.01 14.89 -16.58
N TYR A 181 4.62 14.73 -15.31
CA TYR A 181 4.59 13.41 -14.68
C TYR A 181 3.32 12.67 -15.12
N PRO A 182 3.44 11.56 -15.88
CA PRO A 182 2.26 10.76 -16.27
C PRO A 182 1.72 9.97 -15.08
N ASP A 183 0.54 9.40 -15.24
CA ASP A 183 0.05 8.35 -14.33
C ASP A 183 1.04 7.17 -14.29
N ASP A 184 1.11 6.50 -13.15
CA ASP A 184 2.04 5.41 -12.86
C ASP A 184 3.50 5.79 -13.14
N CYS A 185 3.89 7.02 -12.74
CA CYS A 185 5.28 7.45 -12.84
C CYS A 185 6.12 6.95 -11.66
N TRP A 186 7.42 6.82 -11.93
CA TRP A 186 8.41 6.27 -11.01
C TRP A 186 9.50 7.29 -10.76
N LEU A 187 9.69 7.70 -9.50
CA LEU A 187 10.73 8.65 -9.09
C LEU A 187 11.85 7.88 -8.39
N LEU A 188 12.99 7.76 -9.05
CA LEU A 188 14.15 7.02 -8.56
C LEU A 188 15.14 7.96 -7.87
N PHE A 189 15.51 7.60 -6.65
CA PHE A 189 16.50 8.31 -5.83
C PHE A 189 17.61 7.35 -5.43
N GLY A 190 18.85 7.80 -5.53
CA GLY A 190 20.02 7.01 -5.18
C GLY A 190 20.45 7.18 -3.72
N ARG A 191 21.60 6.58 -3.42
CA ARG A 191 22.27 6.63 -2.12
C ARG A 191 22.57 8.06 -1.69
N GLU A 192 22.55 8.32 -0.40
CA GLU A 192 22.85 9.65 0.16
C GLU A 192 24.29 10.09 -0.10
N ASP A 193 25.22 9.16 -0.19
CA ASP A 193 26.67 9.41 -0.38
C ASP A 193 27.12 9.40 -1.85
N ALA A 194 26.51 8.56 -2.71
CA ALA A 194 26.94 8.32 -4.08
C ALA A 194 25.92 8.70 -5.15
N GLY A 195 24.64 8.79 -4.80
CA GLY A 195 23.54 8.99 -5.76
C GLY A 195 23.21 7.72 -6.54
N LEU A 196 22.65 7.88 -7.71
CA LEU A 196 22.38 6.80 -8.67
C LEU A 196 23.65 6.46 -9.48
N PRO A 197 23.84 5.19 -9.91
CA PRO A 197 24.95 4.79 -10.77
C PRO A 197 24.97 5.57 -12.07
N GLU A 198 26.15 6.04 -12.50
CA GLU A 198 26.30 6.84 -13.73
C GLU A 198 25.99 6.01 -14.98
N GLU A 199 26.26 4.72 -14.96
CA GLU A 199 25.94 3.78 -16.03
C GLU A 199 24.42 3.72 -16.31
N LEU A 200 23.61 3.89 -15.28
CA LEU A 200 22.16 3.99 -15.43
C LEU A 200 21.76 5.34 -15.99
N LEU A 201 22.35 6.43 -15.48
CA LEU A 201 21.99 7.79 -15.86
C LEU A 201 22.29 8.11 -17.34
N VAL A 202 23.41 7.63 -17.87
CA VAL A 202 23.82 7.87 -19.27
C VAL A 202 22.90 7.18 -20.29
N GLN A 203 22.14 6.16 -19.85
CA GLN A 203 21.15 5.47 -20.70
C GLN A 203 19.84 6.24 -20.78
N HIS A 204 19.59 7.17 -19.85
CA HIS A 204 18.32 7.88 -19.72
C HIS A 204 18.49 9.40 -19.55
N PRO A 205 19.24 10.10 -20.40
CA PRO A 205 19.62 11.50 -20.20
C PRO A 205 18.39 12.44 -20.13
N GLY A 206 17.35 12.19 -20.93
CA GLY A 206 16.13 12.99 -20.97
C GLY A 206 15.21 12.79 -19.76
N GLN A 207 15.41 11.72 -18.98
CA GLN A 207 14.63 11.39 -17.79
C GLN A 207 15.39 11.71 -16.48
N CYS A 208 16.64 12.19 -16.61
CA CYS A 208 17.43 12.64 -15.47
C CYS A 208 17.01 14.05 -15.06
N LEU A 209 16.63 14.19 -13.79
CA LEU A 209 16.09 15.43 -13.24
C LEU A 209 16.89 15.89 -12.04
N ARG A 210 16.95 17.22 -11.82
CA ARG A 210 17.61 17.81 -10.67
C ARG A 210 16.75 18.84 -9.97
N PHE A 211 17.01 19.01 -8.68
CA PHE A 211 16.56 20.18 -7.93
C PHE A 211 17.58 21.30 -8.08
N PRO A 212 17.18 22.52 -8.46
CA PRO A 212 18.08 23.67 -8.51
C PRO A 212 18.65 23.95 -7.11
N MET A 213 19.95 24.17 -7.02
CA MET A 213 20.66 24.48 -5.78
C MET A 213 21.71 25.57 -6.04
N ARG A 214 22.12 26.27 -4.98
CA ARG A 214 23.26 27.19 -5.04
C ARG A 214 24.54 26.44 -5.42
N GLN A 215 25.37 27.07 -6.17
CA GLN A 215 26.69 26.54 -6.54
C GLN A 215 27.52 26.22 -5.29
N GLY A 216 28.28 25.14 -5.34
CA GLY A 216 29.14 24.68 -4.24
C GLY A 216 28.46 23.81 -3.18
N LEU A 217 27.11 23.66 -3.24
CA LEU A 217 26.41 22.70 -2.36
C LEU A 217 26.35 21.31 -3.02
N ARG A 218 26.46 20.26 -2.19
CA ARG A 218 26.55 18.88 -2.67
C ARG A 218 25.17 18.32 -3.08
N SER A 219 24.22 18.33 -2.18
CA SER A 219 22.89 17.74 -2.37
C SER A 219 21.94 18.21 -1.28
N LEU A 220 20.64 18.07 -1.52
CA LEU A 220 19.63 18.12 -0.46
C LEU A 220 19.60 16.78 0.29
N ASN A 221 19.04 16.81 1.50
CA ASN A 221 18.71 15.58 2.22
C ASN A 221 17.77 14.72 1.40
N LEU A 222 17.97 13.38 1.40
CA LEU A 222 17.22 12.45 0.59
C LEU A 222 15.71 12.54 0.85
N SER A 223 15.28 12.57 2.11
CA SER A 223 13.83 12.64 2.42
C SER A 223 13.20 13.96 1.99
N ASN A 224 13.95 15.07 2.04
CA ASN A 224 13.48 16.35 1.52
C ASN A 224 13.35 16.30 -0.02
N SER A 225 14.34 15.72 -0.70
CA SER A 225 14.30 15.54 -2.16
C SER A 225 13.09 14.74 -2.60
N VAL A 226 12.83 13.63 -1.93
CA VAL A 226 11.64 12.80 -2.21
C VAL A 226 10.36 13.59 -1.99
N ALA A 227 10.23 14.31 -0.87
CA ALA A 227 9.05 15.10 -0.58
C ALA A 227 8.78 16.16 -1.64
N ILE A 228 9.82 16.88 -2.11
CA ILE A 228 9.69 17.88 -3.18
C ILE A 228 9.21 17.20 -4.48
N GLY A 229 9.81 16.08 -4.88
CA GLY A 229 9.42 15.36 -6.11
C GLY A 229 7.98 14.82 -6.05
N VAL A 230 7.60 14.24 -4.91
CA VAL A 230 6.24 13.75 -4.66
C VAL A 230 5.21 14.87 -4.78
N TYR A 231 5.43 15.99 -4.10
CA TYR A 231 4.47 17.09 -4.10
C TYR A 231 4.45 17.84 -5.43
N GLU A 232 5.50 17.83 -6.23
CA GLU A 232 5.46 18.35 -7.58
C GLU A 232 4.59 17.48 -8.51
N ALA A 233 4.75 16.15 -8.48
CA ALA A 233 3.89 15.25 -9.24
C ALA A 233 2.42 15.44 -8.84
N LEU A 234 2.13 15.45 -7.54
CA LEU A 234 0.79 15.67 -7.01
C LEU A 234 0.21 17.04 -7.38
N ARG A 235 1.05 18.09 -7.40
CA ARG A 235 0.64 19.43 -7.84
C ARG A 235 0.19 19.43 -9.29
N GLN A 236 0.91 18.72 -10.17
CA GLN A 236 0.53 18.58 -11.58
C GLN A 236 -0.78 17.83 -11.77
N TRP A 237 -1.11 16.92 -10.85
CA TRP A 237 -2.36 16.15 -10.83
C TRP A 237 -3.49 16.81 -10.04
N ASP A 238 -3.29 18.05 -9.55
CA ASP A 238 -4.25 18.79 -8.71
C ASP A 238 -4.61 18.08 -7.39
N PHE A 239 -3.64 17.41 -6.76
CA PHE A 239 -3.76 16.75 -5.44
C PHE A 239 -4.98 15.83 -5.30
N PRO A 240 -5.15 14.82 -6.17
CA PRO A 240 -6.35 13.99 -6.19
C PRO A 240 -6.55 13.28 -4.85
N LEU A 241 -7.78 13.28 -4.34
CA LEU A 241 -8.22 12.69 -3.06
C LEU A 241 -7.47 13.18 -1.80
N LEU A 242 -6.58 14.14 -1.90
CA LEU A 242 -5.93 14.71 -0.73
C LEU A 242 -6.81 15.81 -0.11
N GLN A 243 -6.71 15.94 1.22
CA GLN A 243 -7.45 16.95 1.94
C GLN A 243 -6.81 18.33 1.76
N ASN A 244 -7.44 19.20 0.97
CA ASN A 244 -6.92 20.52 0.62
C ASN A 244 -7.33 21.62 1.61
N LYS A 245 -8.28 21.34 2.52
CA LYS A 245 -8.80 22.29 3.50
C LYS A 245 -8.78 21.68 4.88
N GLY A 246 -8.37 22.47 5.87
CA GLY A 246 -8.36 22.08 7.27
C GLY A 246 -9.28 22.95 8.11
N THR A 247 -9.56 22.50 9.34
CA THR A 247 -10.31 23.26 10.35
C THR A 247 -9.44 23.47 11.59
N LEU A 248 -9.61 24.58 12.27
CA LEU A 248 -8.97 24.84 13.56
C LEU A 248 -9.68 24.04 14.64
N HIS A 249 -8.92 23.62 15.67
CA HIS A 249 -9.49 22.84 16.78
C HIS A 249 -10.32 23.67 17.75
N ARG A 250 -10.02 24.95 17.94
CA ARG A 250 -10.64 25.83 18.94
C ARG A 250 -11.13 27.15 18.41
N LEU A 251 -10.72 27.55 17.23
CA LEU A 251 -11.09 28.81 16.57
C LEU A 251 -11.66 28.52 15.19
N ASN A 252 -12.28 29.49 14.57
CA ASN A 252 -12.74 29.43 13.19
C ASN A 252 -11.84 30.30 12.31
N TRP A 253 -11.67 29.89 11.05
CA TRP A 253 -11.11 30.76 10.03
C TRP A 253 -12.09 31.89 9.77
N GLY A 254 -11.62 33.14 9.74
CA GLY A 254 -12.43 34.30 9.43
C GLY A 254 -12.95 34.34 7.99
#